data_6fa9272caa50149c339b8aff7a403cb7
#
_entry.id   6fa9272caa50149c339b8aff7a403cb7
#
_cell.length_a   1.000
_cell.length_b   1.000
_cell.length_c   1.000
_cell.angle_alpha   90.00
_cell.angle_beta   90.00
_cell.angle_gamma   90.00
#
_symmetry.space_group_name_H-M   'P 1'
#
loop_
_entity.id
_entity.type
_entity.pdbx_description
1 polymer ?
#
loop_
_entity_poly.entity_id
_entity_poly.type
_entity_poly.pdbx_seq_one_letter_code
_entity_poly.pdbx_strand_id
1 'polypeptide(L)'
;MKRSIALVLTLASGFALSAAAQTAPAAAAAPTAPAGPVKVAVIAFQAAVGQTNEFQRDFADLQKKYEPKRTQLKTMADEIDGLEKQLQTQSSTLSEADRAAKTKTVDEKKKQAQRVAEDAQNDLTQEMNEVYNKVATKVFDVLNEYAKQQGFTLVVDGSASQQQSPVVLYASPSTDISKAIVEAYNLKSGVPAPPPQAPDAPAAPKPATKAPAAH
;
A
#
# COMPACT_ATOMS: atom_id res chain seq x y z
N MET A 1 -37.62 28.22 59.87
CA MET A 1 -37.67 28.22 61.34
C MET A 1 -36.28 27.98 61.85
N LYS A 2 -35.73 29.03 62.29
CA LYS A 2 -35.24 29.22 63.65
C LYS A 2 -34.02 28.38 63.99
N ARG A 3 -32.97 29.01 64.12
CA ARG A 3 -32.26 29.67 65.28
C ARG A 3 -31.09 28.79 65.67
N SER A 4 -29.98 29.20 65.95
CA SER A 4 -29.29 30.36 66.52
C SER A 4 -28.11 29.82 67.32
N ILE A 5 -27.00 30.46 67.19
CA ILE A 5 -26.22 31.11 68.28
C ILE A 5 -25.51 30.09 69.20
N ALA A 6 -24.34 30.20 69.56
CA ALA A 6 -23.30 31.20 69.88
C ALA A 6 -22.18 30.38 70.53
N LEU A 7 -21.07 30.81 70.41
CA LEU A 7 -20.27 31.76 71.11
C LEU A 7 -19.19 31.17 72.07
N VAL A 8 -18.00 31.56 71.85
CA VAL A 8 -17.02 32.08 72.84
C VAL A 8 -16.18 31.02 73.54
N LEU A 9 -14.94 31.10 73.56
CA LEU A 9 -13.91 32.00 73.95
C LEU A 9 -12.64 31.24 74.40
N THR A 10 -11.51 31.66 73.90
CA THR A 10 -10.21 31.87 74.54
C THR A 10 -9.52 30.70 75.22
N LEU A 11 -8.28 30.47 75.05
CA LEU A 11 -7.08 31.15 75.50
C LEU A 11 -5.83 30.33 75.09
N ALA A 12 -4.98 30.91 74.32
CA ALA A 12 -3.60 31.19 74.62
C ALA A 12 -2.62 30.07 74.99
N SER A 13 -1.53 30.13 74.26
CA SER A 13 -0.17 29.84 74.68
C SER A 13 0.38 28.48 74.34
N GLY A 14 1.41 28.53 73.49
CA GLY A 14 2.33 27.44 73.29
C GLY A 14 3.11 27.58 72.01
N PHE A 15 4.10 28.51 71.99
CA PHE A 15 5.19 28.52 71.02
C PHE A 15 5.95 27.21 71.05
N ALA A 16 5.88 26.44 70.01
CA ALA A 16 6.89 25.43 69.68
C ALA A 16 7.16 25.51 68.19
N LEU A 17 8.16 26.26 67.77
CA LEU A 17 8.76 26.17 66.42
C LEU A 17 9.40 24.78 66.31
N SER A 18 8.69 23.84 65.74
CA SER A 18 9.29 22.65 65.15
C SER A 18 9.52 22.91 63.69
N ALA A 19 10.71 23.31 63.30
CA ALA A 19 11.16 23.36 61.92
C ALA A 19 11.24 21.88 61.45
N ALA A 20 10.11 21.35 60.92
CA ALA A 20 10.13 20.13 60.14
C ALA A 20 10.70 20.52 58.77
N ALA A 21 12.00 20.19 58.60
CA ALA A 21 12.59 20.17 57.26
C ALA A 21 11.81 19.18 56.41
N GLN A 22 10.86 19.68 55.62
CA GLN A 22 10.28 18.92 54.52
C GLN A 22 11.39 18.70 53.50
N THR A 23 12.00 17.52 53.55
CA THR A 23 12.73 16.98 52.40
C THR A 23 11.74 16.84 51.29
N ALA A 24 11.70 17.79 50.40
CA ALA A 24 10.99 17.64 49.14
C ALA A 24 11.49 16.34 48.46
N PRO A 25 10.59 15.45 48.03
CA PRO A 25 11.04 14.31 47.27
C PRO A 25 11.82 14.84 46.07
N ALA A 26 13.06 14.42 45.92
CA ALA A 26 13.87 14.71 44.75
C ALA A 26 13.03 14.34 43.53
N ALA A 27 12.63 15.37 42.76
CA ALA A 27 11.97 15.14 41.48
C ALA A 27 12.88 14.20 40.71
N ALA A 28 12.37 12.98 40.45
CA ALA A 28 13.05 12.03 39.61
C ALA A 28 13.41 12.78 38.32
N ALA A 29 14.71 12.92 38.07
CA ALA A 29 15.19 13.56 36.85
C ALA A 29 14.56 12.81 35.68
N ALA A 30 13.65 13.44 34.96
CA ALA A 30 13.13 12.94 33.71
C ALA A 30 14.34 12.58 32.84
N PRO A 31 14.33 11.43 32.16
CA PRO A 31 15.43 11.07 31.28
C PRO A 31 15.63 12.21 30.29
N THR A 32 16.73 12.93 30.44
CA THR A 32 17.14 13.96 29.48
C THR A 32 17.37 13.24 28.15
N ALA A 33 16.46 13.41 27.23
CA ALA A 33 16.69 13.03 25.86
C ALA A 33 18.01 13.64 25.40
N PRO A 34 18.85 12.91 24.66
CA PRO A 34 20.13 13.47 24.20
C PRO A 34 19.86 14.74 23.41
N ALA A 35 20.39 15.87 23.89
CA ALA A 35 20.27 17.18 23.29
C ALA A 35 21.15 17.30 22.02
N GLY A 36 20.90 16.42 21.04
CA GLY A 36 21.48 16.52 19.71
C GLY A 36 20.51 17.24 18.75
N PRO A 37 20.99 17.82 17.66
CA PRO A 37 20.12 18.42 16.66
C PRO A 37 19.14 17.36 16.14
N VAL A 38 17.85 17.71 16.11
CA VAL A 38 16.80 16.84 15.56
C VAL A 38 17.09 16.61 14.07
N LYS A 39 17.36 15.36 13.71
CA LYS A 39 17.62 14.96 12.31
C LYS A 39 16.42 14.20 11.78
N VAL A 40 15.69 14.84 10.86
CA VAL A 40 14.47 14.31 10.26
C VAL A 40 14.77 13.81 8.84
N ALA A 41 14.21 12.67 8.49
CA ALA A 41 14.20 12.15 7.11
C ALA A 41 12.78 11.88 6.63
N VAL A 42 12.61 11.84 5.33
CA VAL A 42 11.38 11.44 4.64
C VAL A 42 11.67 10.21 3.79
N ILE A 43 10.73 9.30 3.73
CA ILE A 43 10.78 8.12 2.86
C ILE A 43 9.46 7.95 2.13
N ALA A 44 9.48 7.63 0.85
CA ALA A 44 8.33 7.09 0.13
C ALA A 44 8.32 5.57 0.31
N PHE A 45 7.85 5.09 1.47
CA PHE A 45 8.06 3.70 1.90
C PHE A 45 7.49 2.68 0.92
N GLN A 46 6.25 2.87 0.46
CA GLN A 46 5.62 1.97 -0.50
C GLN A 46 6.39 1.92 -1.83
N ALA A 47 6.84 3.06 -2.33
CA ALA A 47 7.65 3.13 -3.54
C ALA A 47 9.03 2.48 -3.34
N ALA A 48 9.65 2.69 -2.17
CA ALA A 48 10.92 2.07 -1.84
C ALA A 48 10.81 0.54 -1.82
N VAL A 49 9.78 -0.03 -1.18
CA VAL A 49 9.51 -1.49 -1.23
C VAL A 49 9.39 -1.97 -2.66
N GLY A 50 8.58 -1.29 -3.49
CA GLY A 50 8.36 -1.64 -4.90
C GLY A 50 9.61 -1.58 -5.78
N GLN A 51 10.61 -0.76 -5.40
CA GLN A 51 11.87 -0.62 -6.13
C GLN A 51 12.95 -1.62 -5.71
N THR A 52 12.72 -2.43 -4.66
CA THR A 52 13.70 -3.45 -4.27
C THR A 52 13.78 -4.58 -5.30
N ASN A 53 14.98 -5.12 -5.48
CA ASN A 53 15.22 -6.24 -6.41
C ASN A 53 14.37 -7.48 -6.03
N GLU A 54 14.22 -7.74 -4.73
CA GLU A 54 13.43 -8.89 -4.25
C GLU A 54 11.95 -8.73 -4.62
N PHE A 55 11.37 -7.55 -4.38
CA PHE A 55 9.98 -7.31 -4.75
C PHE A 55 9.76 -7.43 -6.26
N GLN A 56 10.64 -6.85 -7.07
CA GLN A 56 10.53 -6.91 -8.53
C GLN A 56 10.64 -8.34 -9.06
N ARG A 57 11.52 -9.16 -8.51
CA ARG A 57 11.63 -10.58 -8.83
C ARG A 57 10.36 -11.34 -8.45
N ASP A 58 9.94 -11.21 -7.19
CA ASP A 58 8.78 -11.95 -6.66
C ASP A 58 7.50 -11.53 -7.41
N PHE A 59 7.39 -10.25 -7.77
CA PHE A 59 6.30 -9.74 -8.61
C PHE A 59 6.32 -10.32 -10.04
N ALA A 60 7.50 -10.40 -10.67
CA ALA A 60 7.63 -11.01 -11.99
C ALA A 60 7.29 -12.50 -11.97
N ASP A 61 7.68 -13.22 -10.92
CA ASP A 61 7.32 -14.62 -10.75
C ASP A 61 5.80 -14.80 -10.52
N LEU A 62 5.19 -13.89 -9.78
CA LEU A 62 3.73 -13.85 -9.61
C LEU A 62 3.02 -13.62 -10.96
N GLN A 63 3.50 -12.69 -11.78
CA GLN A 63 2.94 -12.47 -13.12
C GLN A 63 3.01 -13.74 -13.99
N LYS A 64 4.15 -14.44 -13.98
CA LYS A 64 4.31 -15.70 -14.72
C LYS A 64 3.36 -16.79 -14.21
N LYS A 65 3.17 -16.87 -12.88
CA LYS A 65 2.23 -17.82 -12.27
C LYS A 65 0.80 -17.62 -12.76
N TYR A 66 0.40 -16.37 -13.00
CA TYR A 66 -0.96 -16.02 -13.42
C TYR A 66 -1.15 -15.99 -14.95
N GLU A 67 -0.08 -16.11 -15.75
CA GLU A 67 -0.17 -16.13 -17.21
C GLU A 67 -1.09 -17.24 -17.77
N PRO A 68 -1.06 -18.48 -17.26
CA PRO A 68 -2.02 -19.51 -17.70
C PRO A 68 -3.47 -19.13 -17.43
N LYS A 69 -3.75 -18.45 -16.31
CA LYS A 69 -5.09 -18.01 -15.94
C LYS A 69 -5.60 -16.90 -16.87
N ARG A 70 -4.71 -15.96 -17.26
CA ARG A 70 -5.03 -14.93 -18.25
C ARG A 70 -5.34 -15.56 -19.61
N THR A 71 -4.53 -16.54 -20.05
CA THR A 71 -4.75 -17.28 -21.29
C THR A 71 -6.10 -18.01 -21.24
N GLN A 72 -6.42 -18.68 -20.13
CA GLN A 72 -7.71 -19.34 -19.94
C GLN A 72 -8.88 -18.36 -20.09
N LEU A 73 -8.80 -17.20 -19.42
CA LEU A 73 -9.85 -16.18 -19.50
C LEU A 73 -10.01 -15.62 -20.91
N LYS A 74 -8.89 -15.41 -21.61
CA LYS A 74 -8.91 -14.99 -23.02
C LYS A 74 -9.61 -16.04 -23.88
N THR A 75 -9.28 -17.32 -23.74
CA THR A 75 -9.93 -18.40 -24.49
C THR A 75 -11.43 -18.44 -24.22
N MET A 76 -11.85 -18.29 -22.94
CA MET A 76 -13.27 -18.24 -22.59
C MET A 76 -13.99 -17.03 -23.23
N ALA A 77 -13.34 -15.88 -23.28
CA ALA A 77 -13.88 -14.70 -23.95
C ALA A 77 -14.03 -14.92 -25.46
N ASP A 78 -12.99 -15.45 -26.11
CA ASP A 78 -13.02 -15.75 -27.55
C ASP A 78 -14.12 -16.77 -27.91
N GLU A 79 -14.35 -17.79 -27.05
CA GLU A 79 -15.44 -18.77 -27.21
C GLU A 79 -16.83 -18.13 -27.07
N ILE A 80 -17.01 -17.25 -26.07
CA ILE A 80 -18.27 -16.52 -25.86
C ILE A 80 -18.57 -15.64 -27.07
N ASP A 81 -17.60 -14.85 -27.52
CA ASP A 81 -17.73 -14.00 -28.70
C ASP A 81 -18.08 -14.81 -29.96
N GLY A 82 -17.46 -15.98 -30.13
CA GLY A 82 -17.78 -16.90 -31.24
C GLY A 82 -19.22 -17.41 -31.21
N LEU A 83 -19.71 -17.78 -30.02
CA LEU A 83 -21.11 -18.25 -29.86
C LEU A 83 -22.11 -17.11 -30.06
N GLU A 84 -21.82 -15.91 -29.60
CA GLU A 84 -22.68 -14.73 -29.83
C GLU A 84 -22.77 -14.37 -31.31
N LYS A 85 -21.64 -14.38 -32.02
CA LYS A 85 -21.62 -14.17 -33.48
C LYS A 85 -22.42 -15.24 -34.22
N GLN A 86 -22.34 -16.51 -33.82
CA GLN A 86 -23.16 -17.57 -34.39
C GLN A 86 -24.65 -17.35 -34.15
N LEU A 87 -25.04 -16.96 -32.92
CA LEU A 87 -26.42 -16.61 -32.62
C LEU A 87 -26.93 -15.46 -33.49
N GLN A 88 -26.11 -14.45 -33.69
CA GLN A 88 -26.46 -13.28 -34.49
C GLN A 88 -26.59 -13.63 -35.98
N THR A 89 -25.63 -14.35 -36.56
CA THR A 89 -25.58 -14.64 -38.00
C THR A 89 -26.58 -15.73 -38.41
N GLN A 90 -26.87 -16.70 -37.52
CA GLN A 90 -27.78 -17.82 -37.78
C GLN A 90 -29.19 -17.57 -37.21
N SER A 91 -29.50 -16.36 -36.78
CA SER A 91 -30.76 -16.06 -36.10
C SER A 91 -32.01 -16.38 -36.96
N SER A 92 -31.90 -16.32 -38.27
CA SER A 92 -32.98 -16.64 -39.19
C SER A 92 -33.10 -18.11 -39.58
N THR A 93 -32.04 -18.93 -39.33
CA THR A 93 -31.98 -20.31 -39.75
C THR A 93 -32.12 -21.31 -38.55
N LEU A 94 -31.90 -20.82 -37.33
CA LEU A 94 -32.06 -21.64 -36.14
C LEU A 94 -33.55 -21.78 -35.76
N SER A 95 -33.90 -22.99 -35.31
CA SER A 95 -35.17 -23.18 -34.62
C SER A 95 -35.23 -22.39 -33.32
N GLU A 96 -36.43 -22.08 -32.82
CA GLU A 96 -36.59 -21.33 -31.56
C GLU A 96 -35.99 -22.10 -30.38
N ALA A 97 -36.12 -23.43 -30.37
CA ALA A 97 -35.51 -24.31 -29.36
C ALA A 97 -33.98 -24.27 -29.41
N ASP A 98 -33.37 -24.32 -30.60
CA ASP A 98 -31.92 -24.25 -30.76
C ASP A 98 -31.35 -22.87 -30.36
N ARG A 99 -32.09 -21.81 -30.70
CA ARG A 99 -31.71 -20.45 -30.28
C ARG A 99 -31.72 -20.32 -28.76
N ALA A 100 -32.79 -20.78 -28.10
CA ALA A 100 -32.90 -20.77 -26.64
C ALA A 100 -31.78 -21.59 -25.98
N ALA A 101 -31.46 -22.79 -26.53
CA ALA A 101 -30.37 -23.62 -26.01
C ALA A 101 -29.01 -22.92 -26.16
N LYS A 102 -28.71 -22.34 -27.32
CA LYS A 102 -27.45 -21.59 -27.52
C LYS A 102 -27.35 -20.35 -26.62
N THR A 103 -28.44 -19.60 -26.46
CA THR A 103 -28.48 -18.44 -25.54
C THR A 103 -28.17 -18.88 -24.12
N LYS A 104 -28.78 -19.94 -23.64
CA LYS A 104 -28.49 -20.54 -22.32
C LYS A 104 -27.01 -20.91 -22.18
N THR A 105 -26.43 -21.54 -23.20
CA THR A 105 -24.99 -21.88 -23.21
C THR A 105 -24.09 -20.65 -23.10
N VAL A 106 -24.40 -19.58 -23.83
CA VAL A 106 -23.67 -18.31 -23.74
C VAL A 106 -23.76 -17.74 -22.32
N ASP A 107 -24.95 -17.70 -21.73
CA ASP A 107 -25.16 -17.17 -20.39
C ASP A 107 -24.40 -17.99 -19.33
N GLU A 108 -24.41 -19.31 -19.45
CA GLU A 108 -23.65 -20.20 -18.56
C GLU A 108 -22.13 -19.97 -18.68
N LYS A 109 -21.62 -19.86 -19.92
CA LYS A 109 -20.19 -19.57 -20.16
C LYS A 109 -19.79 -18.19 -19.64
N LYS A 110 -20.62 -17.15 -19.81
CA LYS A 110 -20.38 -15.82 -19.23
C LYS A 110 -20.28 -15.87 -17.71
N LYS A 111 -21.23 -16.54 -17.05
CA LYS A 111 -21.21 -16.71 -15.60
C LYS A 111 -19.96 -17.48 -15.14
N GLN A 112 -19.54 -18.48 -15.88
CA GLN A 112 -18.32 -19.24 -15.58
C GLN A 112 -17.07 -18.37 -15.73
N ALA A 113 -16.95 -17.62 -16.84
CA ALA A 113 -15.83 -16.71 -17.08
C ALA A 113 -15.74 -15.62 -16.01
N GLN A 114 -16.88 -15.06 -15.61
CA GLN A 114 -16.95 -14.08 -14.53
C GLN A 114 -16.41 -14.65 -13.20
N ARG A 115 -16.86 -15.84 -12.79
CA ARG A 115 -16.35 -16.46 -11.55
C ARG A 115 -14.85 -16.72 -11.61
N VAL A 116 -14.37 -17.28 -12.73
CA VAL A 116 -12.93 -17.54 -12.91
C VAL A 116 -12.11 -16.23 -12.85
N ALA A 117 -12.66 -15.13 -13.39
CA ALA A 117 -12.01 -13.83 -13.34
C ALA A 117 -11.99 -13.27 -11.92
N GLU A 118 -13.11 -13.33 -11.19
CA GLU A 118 -13.23 -12.88 -9.80
C GLU A 118 -12.29 -13.67 -8.88
N ASP A 119 -12.29 -15.01 -8.99
CA ASP A 119 -11.40 -15.87 -8.21
C ASP A 119 -9.93 -15.54 -8.50
N ALA A 120 -9.55 -15.44 -9.78
CA ALA A 120 -8.19 -15.12 -10.18
C ALA A 120 -7.75 -13.72 -9.70
N GLN A 121 -8.65 -12.74 -9.70
CA GLN A 121 -8.37 -11.39 -9.20
C GLN A 121 -8.19 -11.38 -7.69
N ASN A 122 -9.02 -12.11 -6.95
CA ASN A 122 -8.92 -12.23 -5.49
C ASN A 122 -7.62 -12.91 -5.09
N ASP A 123 -7.30 -14.06 -5.71
CA ASP A 123 -6.06 -14.79 -5.46
C ASP A 123 -4.83 -13.93 -5.76
N LEU A 124 -4.82 -13.24 -6.92
CA LEU A 124 -3.72 -12.35 -7.31
C LEU A 124 -3.54 -11.21 -6.30
N THR A 125 -4.64 -10.62 -5.84
CA THR A 125 -4.59 -9.52 -4.86
C THR A 125 -4.04 -10.01 -3.53
N GLN A 126 -4.47 -11.18 -3.08
CA GLN A 126 -3.96 -11.78 -1.84
C GLN A 126 -2.46 -12.06 -1.94
N GLU A 127 -2.02 -12.77 -2.99
CA GLU A 127 -0.61 -13.10 -3.18
C GLU A 127 0.27 -11.85 -3.35
N MET A 128 -0.24 -10.82 -4.02
CA MET A 128 0.45 -9.54 -4.14
C MET A 128 0.67 -8.88 -2.76
N ASN A 129 -0.36 -8.90 -1.91
CA ASN A 129 -0.26 -8.37 -0.55
C ASN A 129 0.74 -9.19 0.29
N GLU A 130 0.78 -10.52 0.12
CA GLU A 130 1.74 -11.38 0.80
C GLU A 130 3.17 -11.07 0.38
N VAL A 131 3.43 -10.94 -0.93
CA VAL A 131 4.74 -10.55 -1.47
C VAL A 131 5.14 -9.17 -0.93
N TYR A 132 4.22 -8.19 -0.98
CA TYR A 132 4.49 -6.85 -0.48
C TYR A 132 4.83 -6.86 1.02
N ASN A 133 4.00 -7.49 1.85
CA ASN A 133 4.19 -7.50 3.30
C ASN A 133 5.49 -8.21 3.71
N LYS A 134 5.83 -9.31 3.04
CA LYS A 134 7.09 -10.03 3.24
C LYS A 134 8.30 -9.12 3.02
N VAL A 135 8.33 -8.38 1.91
CA VAL A 135 9.44 -7.49 1.58
C VAL A 135 9.40 -6.23 2.45
N ALA A 136 8.22 -5.64 2.67
CA ALA A 136 8.03 -4.45 3.50
C ALA A 136 8.58 -4.63 4.92
N THR A 137 8.32 -5.78 5.54
CA THR A 137 8.86 -6.10 6.87
C THR A 137 10.39 -6.03 6.87
N LYS A 138 11.04 -6.65 5.89
CA LYS A 138 12.50 -6.65 5.79
C LYS A 138 13.08 -5.26 5.47
N VAL A 139 12.40 -4.49 4.60
CA VAL A 139 12.78 -3.11 4.31
C VAL A 139 12.66 -2.22 5.55
N PHE A 140 11.62 -2.44 6.36
CA PHE A 140 11.43 -1.73 7.62
C PHE A 140 12.57 -2.01 8.62
N ASP A 141 13.04 -3.24 8.69
CA ASP A 141 14.20 -3.59 9.53
C ASP A 141 15.47 -2.85 9.06
N VAL A 142 15.71 -2.82 7.74
CA VAL A 142 16.84 -2.06 7.16
C VAL A 142 16.71 -0.57 7.41
N LEU A 143 15.50 -0.02 7.28
CA LEU A 143 15.21 1.38 7.60
C LEU A 143 15.58 1.71 9.05
N ASN A 144 15.17 0.87 9.99
CA ASN A 144 15.47 1.07 11.42
C ASN A 144 16.98 1.04 11.71
N GLU A 145 17.69 0.09 11.11
CA GLU A 145 19.15 0.00 11.24
C GLU A 145 19.83 1.24 10.64
N TYR A 146 19.45 1.62 9.44
CA TYR A 146 19.97 2.79 8.74
C TYR A 146 19.70 4.09 9.52
N ALA A 147 18.48 4.26 9.99
CA ALA A 147 18.10 5.45 10.77
C ALA A 147 18.96 5.61 12.03
N LYS A 148 19.17 4.51 12.77
CA LYS A 148 20.04 4.50 13.95
C LYS A 148 21.49 4.82 13.60
N GLN A 149 22.03 4.21 12.55
CA GLN A 149 23.41 4.42 12.10
C GLN A 149 23.67 5.85 11.65
N GLN A 150 22.69 6.44 10.96
CA GLN A 150 22.78 7.82 10.45
C GLN A 150 22.37 8.87 11.48
N GLY A 151 21.90 8.47 12.67
CA GLY A 151 21.48 9.36 13.73
C GLY A 151 20.18 10.13 13.43
N PHE A 152 19.29 9.57 12.62
CA PHE A 152 17.95 10.13 12.45
C PHE A 152 17.13 9.94 13.72
N THR A 153 16.47 11.02 14.15
CA THR A 153 15.58 11.04 15.32
C THR A 153 14.12 10.80 14.94
N LEU A 154 13.78 11.06 13.68
CA LEU A 154 12.45 10.86 13.13
C LEU A 154 12.56 10.52 11.64
N VAL A 155 11.80 9.53 11.19
CA VAL A 155 11.57 9.25 9.76
C VAL A 155 10.07 9.31 9.51
N VAL A 156 9.66 10.10 8.52
CA VAL A 156 8.25 10.30 8.16
C VAL A 156 7.99 9.63 6.82
N ASP A 157 6.90 8.87 6.73
CA ASP A 157 6.46 8.35 5.43
C ASP A 157 5.79 9.47 4.63
N GLY A 158 6.44 9.85 3.53
CA GLY A 158 5.95 10.84 2.56
C GLY A 158 5.17 10.22 1.40
N SER A 159 4.81 8.94 1.48
CA SER A 159 4.00 8.31 0.44
C SER A 159 2.67 9.04 0.30
N ALA A 160 2.43 9.63 -0.88
CA ALA A 160 1.13 10.21 -1.19
C ALA A 160 0.13 9.07 -1.44
N SER A 161 -0.82 8.87 -0.55
CA SER A 161 -1.96 8.02 -0.85
C SER A 161 -2.95 8.82 -1.73
N GLN A 162 -3.42 8.21 -2.81
CA GLN A 162 -4.36 8.86 -3.74
C GLN A 162 -5.70 9.25 -3.09
N GLN A 163 -5.96 8.79 -1.87
CA GLN A 163 -7.23 8.97 -1.15
C GLN A 163 -7.11 9.80 0.13
N GLN A 164 -5.92 10.24 0.51
CA GLN A 164 -5.70 11.02 1.74
C GLN A 164 -4.88 12.27 1.44
N SER A 165 -5.14 13.33 2.21
CA SER A 165 -4.31 14.53 2.15
C SER A 165 -2.85 14.18 2.44
N PRO A 166 -1.89 14.76 1.71
CA PRO A 166 -0.49 14.49 1.94
C PRO A 166 -0.09 14.90 3.37
N VAL A 167 0.58 14.00 4.08
CA VAL A 167 1.11 14.28 5.42
C VAL A 167 2.32 15.20 5.34
N VAL A 168 3.13 15.02 4.29
CA VAL A 168 4.30 15.86 4.02
C VAL A 168 3.99 16.79 2.86
N LEU A 169 3.86 18.09 3.14
CA LEU A 169 3.57 19.12 2.12
C LEU A 169 4.83 19.58 1.39
N TYR A 170 5.97 19.54 2.08
CA TYR A 170 7.27 19.92 1.55
C TYR A 170 8.38 19.15 2.26
N ALA A 171 9.29 18.63 1.51
CA ALA A 171 10.56 18.10 1.99
C ALA A 171 11.67 18.45 1.01
N SER A 172 12.83 18.84 1.53
CA SER A 172 14.02 19.02 0.68
C SER A 172 14.45 17.68 0.09
N PRO A 173 14.87 17.60 -1.17
CA PRO A 173 15.41 16.36 -1.76
C PRO A 173 16.53 15.71 -0.94
N SER A 174 17.28 16.52 -0.20
CA SER A 174 18.34 16.02 0.70
C SER A 174 17.84 15.28 1.94
N THR A 175 16.55 15.39 2.28
CA THR A 175 15.91 14.67 3.38
C THR A 175 15.27 13.35 2.95
N ASP A 176 15.14 13.12 1.66
CA ASP A 176 14.59 11.87 1.12
C ASP A 176 15.66 10.76 1.15
N ILE A 177 15.37 9.72 1.93
CA ILE A 177 16.26 8.57 2.09
C ILE A 177 15.77 7.34 1.32
N SER A 178 14.69 7.44 0.52
CA SER A 178 14.08 6.31 -0.19
C SER A 178 15.10 5.51 -0.99
N LYS A 179 15.90 6.20 -1.81
CA LYS A 179 16.93 5.54 -2.63
C LYS A 179 18.01 4.87 -1.77
N ALA A 180 18.46 5.52 -0.72
CA ALA A 180 19.49 4.97 0.18
C ALA A 180 19.00 3.69 0.87
N ILE A 181 17.72 3.63 1.25
CA ILE A 181 17.11 2.43 1.85
C ILE A 181 16.99 1.29 0.82
N VAL A 182 16.58 1.58 -0.41
CA VAL A 182 16.52 0.59 -1.49
C VAL A 182 17.92 -0.01 -1.75
N GLU A 183 18.93 0.84 -1.86
CA GLU A 183 20.32 0.41 -2.07
C GLU A 183 20.84 -0.44 -0.90
N ALA A 184 20.64 0.01 0.32
CA ALA A 184 21.03 -0.73 1.53
C ALA A 184 20.32 -2.09 1.61
N TYR A 185 19.03 -2.13 1.28
CA TYR A 185 18.27 -3.36 1.23
C TYR A 185 18.78 -4.32 0.15
N ASN A 186 18.98 -3.84 -1.08
CA ASN A 186 19.46 -4.66 -2.18
C ASN A 186 20.85 -5.27 -1.90
N LEU A 187 21.72 -4.51 -1.26
CA LEU A 187 23.03 -5.02 -0.80
C LEU A 187 22.86 -6.11 0.27
N LYS A 188 21.98 -5.88 1.26
CA LYS A 188 21.75 -6.83 2.37
C LYS A 188 21.05 -8.11 1.91
N SER A 189 20.06 -7.99 1.00
CA SER A 189 19.30 -9.14 0.49
C SER A 189 20.09 -10.01 -0.47
N GLY A 190 21.10 -9.46 -1.13
CA GLY A 190 21.90 -10.16 -2.13
C GLY A 190 21.13 -10.56 -3.40
N VAL A 191 19.87 -10.09 -3.56
CA VAL A 191 19.07 -10.38 -4.74
C VAL A 191 19.57 -9.53 -5.92
N PRO A 192 19.95 -10.15 -7.06
CA PRO A 192 20.42 -9.40 -8.20
C PRO A 192 19.32 -8.52 -8.80
N ALA A 193 19.71 -7.41 -9.41
CA ALA A 193 18.78 -6.57 -10.15
C ALA A 193 18.08 -7.38 -11.26
N PRO A 194 16.76 -7.18 -11.45
CA PRO A 194 16.09 -7.80 -12.58
C PRO A 194 16.72 -7.34 -13.89
N PRO A 195 16.69 -8.18 -14.94
CA PRO A 195 17.17 -7.75 -16.24
C PRO A 195 16.40 -6.49 -16.69
N PRO A 196 17.07 -5.56 -17.38
CA PRO A 196 16.41 -4.36 -17.89
C PRO A 196 15.17 -4.78 -18.69
N GLN A 197 14.00 -4.32 -18.29
CA GLN A 197 12.82 -4.48 -19.13
C GLN A 197 13.08 -3.70 -20.41
N ALA A 198 12.97 -4.39 -21.56
CA ALA A 198 13.00 -3.68 -22.83
C ALA A 198 11.91 -2.59 -22.79
N PRO A 199 12.23 -1.33 -23.17
CA PRO A 199 11.22 -0.30 -23.24
C PRO A 199 10.07 -0.84 -24.09
N ASP A 200 8.83 -0.71 -23.60
CA ASP A 200 7.64 -1.06 -24.35
C ASP A 200 7.78 -0.47 -25.75
N ALA A 201 7.80 -1.36 -26.75
CA ALA A 201 7.90 -0.91 -28.13
C ALA A 201 6.77 0.11 -28.36
N PRO A 202 7.05 1.29 -28.96
CA PRO A 202 6.03 2.29 -29.20
C PRO A 202 4.88 1.62 -29.94
N ALA A 203 3.66 1.76 -29.40
CA ALA A 203 2.46 1.23 -30.04
C ALA A 203 2.49 1.62 -31.53
N ALA A 204 2.46 0.61 -32.41
CA ALA A 204 2.47 0.83 -33.84
C ALA A 204 1.41 1.88 -34.20
N PRO A 205 1.72 2.88 -35.04
CA PRO A 205 0.77 3.92 -35.39
C PRO A 205 -0.46 3.28 -36.02
N LYS A 206 -1.64 3.59 -35.46
CA LYS A 206 -2.92 3.20 -36.06
C LYS A 206 -2.94 3.60 -37.52
N PRO A 207 -3.36 2.70 -38.46
CA PRO A 207 -3.47 3.06 -39.84
C PRO A 207 -4.40 4.27 -39.98
N ALA A 208 -3.87 5.33 -40.59
CA ALA A 208 -4.65 6.54 -40.91
C ALA A 208 -5.86 6.15 -41.75
N THR A 209 -7.05 6.37 -41.25
CA THR A 209 -8.31 6.30 -42.00
C THR A 209 -8.21 7.30 -43.11
N LYS A 210 -8.11 6.78 -44.34
CA LYS A 210 -8.15 7.57 -45.58
C LYS A 210 -9.48 8.29 -45.64
N ALA A 211 -9.47 9.63 -45.59
CA ALA A 211 -10.65 10.45 -45.77
C ALA A 211 -11.25 10.21 -47.19
N PRO A 212 -12.58 10.11 -47.33
CA PRO A 212 -13.19 10.02 -48.66
C PRO A 212 -12.99 11.33 -49.40
N ALA A 213 -12.49 11.24 -50.64
CA ALA A 213 -12.38 12.35 -51.57
C ALA A 213 -13.78 12.87 -51.91
N ALA A 214 -14.01 14.17 -51.73
CA ALA A 214 -15.20 14.86 -52.23
C ALA A 214 -15.12 14.95 -53.75
N HIS A 215 -16.21 14.52 -54.40
CA HIS A 215 -16.58 14.91 -55.75
C HIS A 215 -17.86 15.74 -55.70
#